data_f6e35d09dd519451806c1ea2fdc2eebe
#
_entry.id   f6e35d09dd519451806c1ea2fdc2eebe
#
_cell.length_a   1.000
_cell.length_b   1.000
_cell.length_c   1.000
_cell.angle_alpha   90.00
_cell.angle_beta   90.00
_cell.angle_gamma   90.00
#
_symmetry.space_group_name_H-M   'P 1'
#
loop_
_entity.id
_entity.type
_entity.pdbx_description
1 polymer ?
#
loop_
_entity_poly.entity_id
_entity_poly.type
_entity_poly.pdbx_seq_one_letter_code
_entity_poly.pdbx_strand_id
1 'polypeptide(L)'
;MRLLSIEIAHGVNYLMTLTLFSSSLFYRILLMIKNLKNGKPFKAPKYAYNTSEIYVYCPEAQVEAIRSVLSNYEIKVHFNDYSLVNLDEKIITHYENIHLSDNQREFLVTATELGAWVEPLVSYLDERFGYTEVSLLKSSYFLHQKAFSILSTKRTQRAKRFIDISSALLLLLLTSPIILITAILIKLESKGPVLYRQSRTGQYNIEFNVVKFRSMRVDAEADGAQWASKNDSRVTKVGAFIRKTRIDELPQLFNVIRGDMSMVGPRPEREFFIKELEQEIQYYRFRHAVKPGLTGLAQVSYPYGASLNDAIWKHKYDIHYIKHHSTFLDMKIFLKTIKVVLFGLGR
;
A
#
# COMPACT_ATOMS: atom_id res chain seq x y z
N MET A 1 -17.62 28.59 -43.99
CA MET A 1 -17.71 29.32 -42.71
C MET A 1 -18.38 28.55 -41.56
N ARG A 2 -19.40 27.68 -41.76
CA ARG A 2 -20.05 26.92 -40.67
C ARG A 2 -19.23 25.74 -40.10
N LEU A 3 -18.29 25.17 -40.83
CA LEU A 3 -17.45 24.03 -40.34
C LEU A 3 -16.31 24.47 -39.41
N LEU A 4 -15.71 25.66 -39.66
CA LEU A 4 -14.65 26.21 -38.78
C LEU A 4 -15.17 26.64 -37.40
N SER A 5 -16.45 27.05 -37.29
CA SER A 5 -17.05 27.44 -36.01
C SER A 5 -17.35 26.24 -35.07
N ILE A 6 -17.54 25.04 -35.63
CA ILE A 6 -17.79 23.82 -34.84
C ILE A 6 -16.51 23.24 -34.26
N GLU A 7 -15.41 23.28 -35.01
CA GLU A 7 -14.11 22.81 -34.51
C GLU A 7 -13.52 23.72 -33.41
N ILE A 8 -13.72 25.02 -33.51
CA ILE A 8 -13.29 25.98 -32.46
C ILE A 8 -14.13 25.80 -31.20
N ALA A 9 -15.43 25.53 -31.31
CA ALA A 9 -16.29 25.29 -30.15
C ALA A 9 -15.94 23.96 -29.43
N HIS A 10 -15.55 22.91 -30.16
CA HIS A 10 -15.06 21.66 -29.58
C HIS A 10 -13.69 21.82 -28.92
N GLY A 11 -12.77 22.58 -29.51
CA GLY A 11 -11.47 22.88 -28.94
C GLY A 11 -11.55 23.69 -27.64
N VAL A 12 -12.41 24.69 -27.58
CA VAL A 12 -12.63 25.53 -26.38
C VAL A 12 -13.29 24.72 -25.25
N ASN A 13 -14.26 23.85 -25.56
CA ASN A 13 -14.85 22.94 -24.56
C ASN A 13 -13.84 21.90 -24.05
N TYR A 14 -12.92 21.41 -24.87
CA TYR A 14 -11.87 20.49 -24.45
C TYR A 14 -10.83 21.17 -23.56
N LEU A 15 -10.47 22.41 -23.85
CA LEU A 15 -9.59 23.24 -23.01
C LEU A 15 -10.27 23.64 -21.69
N MET A 16 -11.55 23.99 -21.70
CA MET A 16 -12.29 24.28 -20.47
C MET A 16 -12.46 23.03 -19.58
N THR A 17 -12.71 21.86 -20.14
CA THR A 17 -12.76 20.62 -19.36
C THR A 17 -11.41 20.22 -18.79
N LEU A 18 -10.31 20.44 -19.52
CA LEU A 18 -8.94 20.22 -19.02
C LEU A 18 -8.56 21.21 -17.90
N THR A 19 -8.93 22.50 -18.02
CA THR A 19 -8.67 23.50 -16.97
C THR A 19 -9.53 23.31 -15.73
N LEU A 20 -10.80 22.91 -15.87
CA LEU A 20 -11.66 22.55 -14.74
C LEU A 20 -11.21 21.25 -14.05
N PHE A 21 -10.69 20.28 -14.79
CA PHE A 21 -10.13 19.06 -14.24
C PHE A 21 -8.81 19.32 -13.50
N SER A 22 -7.95 20.21 -14.04
CA SER A 22 -6.70 20.61 -13.39
C SER A 22 -6.94 21.47 -12.14
N SER A 23 -7.92 22.38 -12.16
CA SER A 23 -8.25 23.20 -10.98
C SER A 23 -8.89 22.39 -9.86
N SER A 24 -9.75 21.42 -10.19
CA SER A 24 -10.30 20.47 -9.22
C SER A 24 -9.24 19.55 -8.62
N LEU A 25 -8.30 19.07 -9.42
CA LEU A 25 -7.18 18.25 -8.96
C LEU A 25 -6.21 19.07 -8.10
N PHE A 26 -5.87 20.29 -8.53
CA PHE A 26 -5.02 21.22 -7.78
C PHE A 26 -5.64 21.63 -6.44
N TYR A 27 -6.94 21.92 -6.40
CA TYR A 27 -7.68 22.22 -5.18
C TYR A 27 -7.73 21.01 -4.23
N ARG A 28 -7.92 19.80 -4.75
CA ARG A 28 -7.85 18.56 -3.96
C ARG A 28 -6.46 18.30 -3.40
N ILE A 29 -5.41 18.58 -4.16
CA ILE A 29 -4.01 18.49 -3.71
C ILE A 29 -3.73 19.53 -2.62
N LEU A 30 -4.19 20.78 -2.77
CA LEU A 30 -4.05 21.84 -1.76
C LEU A 30 -4.81 21.52 -0.45
N LEU A 31 -6.02 21.00 -0.55
CA LEU A 31 -6.81 20.51 0.59
C LEU A 31 -6.11 19.32 1.28
N MET A 32 -5.49 18.45 0.52
CA MET A 32 -4.72 17.31 1.01
C MET A 32 -3.46 17.77 1.75
N ILE A 33 -2.74 18.77 1.22
CA ILE A 33 -1.57 19.37 1.88
C ILE A 33 -1.97 20.10 3.17
N LYS A 34 -3.11 20.80 3.18
CA LYS A 34 -3.65 21.48 4.36
C LYS A 34 -4.05 20.49 5.46
N ASN A 35 -4.63 19.35 5.10
CA ASN A 35 -4.99 18.28 6.04
C ASN A 35 -3.77 17.50 6.56
N LEU A 36 -2.68 17.42 5.78
CA LEU A 36 -1.41 16.84 6.22
C LEU A 36 -0.73 17.65 7.34
N LYS A 37 -0.93 18.98 7.40
CA LYS A 37 -0.39 19.84 8.47
C LYS A 37 -1.02 19.57 9.84
N ASN A 38 -2.25 19.05 9.89
CA ASN A 38 -3.02 18.93 11.13
C ASN A 38 -2.89 17.58 11.84
N GLY A 39 -2.02 16.66 11.36
CA GLY A 39 -1.72 15.40 12.07
C GLY A 39 -2.90 14.43 12.26
N LYS A 40 -4.10 14.75 11.73
CA LYS A 40 -5.28 13.90 11.87
C LYS A 40 -5.19 12.69 10.95
N PRO A 41 -5.48 11.47 11.43
CA PRO A 41 -5.60 10.31 10.55
C PRO A 41 -6.64 10.63 9.47
N PHE A 42 -6.38 10.15 8.27
CA PHE A 42 -7.25 10.38 7.12
C PHE A 42 -8.64 9.84 7.43
N LYS A 43 -9.63 10.72 7.59
CA LYS A 43 -11.01 10.28 7.70
C LYS A 43 -11.44 9.72 6.35
N ALA A 44 -11.99 8.50 6.36
CA ALA A 44 -12.77 7.94 5.28
C ALA A 44 -13.84 8.94 4.81
N PRO A 45 -14.33 8.88 3.56
CA PRO A 45 -15.42 9.73 3.12
C PRO A 45 -16.57 9.62 4.13
N LYS A 46 -17.26 10.74 4.35
CA LYS A 46 -18.32 10.95 5.34
C LYS A 46 -19.56 10.09 5.10
N TYR A 47 -19.43 8.79 5.15
CA TYR A 47 -20.54 7.92 5.52
C TYR A 47 -20.32 7.55 6.98
N ALA A 48 -21.36 7.71 7.76
CA ALA A 48 -21.37 7.79 9.22
C ALA A 48 -20.91 6.51 9.93
N TYR A 49 -19.65 6.09 9.72
CA TYR A 49 -19.03 5.03 10.52
C TYR A 49 -18.56 5.56 11.89
N ASN A 50 -19.42 6.32 12.55
CA ASN A 50 -19.20 6.73 13.94
C ASN A 50 -19.81 5.73 14.92
N THR A 51 -20.38 4.61 14.41
CA THR A 51 -20.93 3.56 15.26
C THR A 51 -19.82 2.62 15.70
N SER A 52 -19.58 2.57 16.99
CA SER A 52 -18.72 1.58 17.64
C SER A 52 -19.39 0.18 17.72
N GLU A 53 -20.46 -0.06 16.95
CA GLU A 53 -21.32 -1.25 17.05
C GLU A 53 -21.61 -1.79 15.64
N ILE A 54 -21.38 -3.11 15.44
CA ILE A 54 -21.67 -3.81 14.17
C ILE A 54 -22.38 -5.14 14.44
N TYR A 55 -23.15 -5.58 13.45
CA TYR A 55 -23.85 -6.85 13.45
C TYR A 55 -23.25 -7.76 12.39
N VAL A 56 -22.72 -8.92 12.83
CA VAL A 56 -21.97 -9.85 11.97
C VAL A 56 -22.77 -11.13 11.78
N TYR A 57 -23.13 -11.43 10.54
CA TYR A 57 -23.80 -12.68 10.17
C TYR A 57 -22.77 -13.62 9.53
N CYS A 58 -22.55 -14.74 10.19
CA CYS A 58 -21.57 -15.73 9.78
C CYS A 58 -22.00 -17.14 10.21
N PRO A 59 -21.43 -18.22 9.60
CA PRO A 59 -21.66 -19.57 10.09
C PRO A 59 -21.28 -19.70 11.57
N GLU A 60 -22.07 -20.43 12.35
CA GLU A 60 -21.85 -20.60 13.81
C GLU A 60 -20.43 -21.10 14.13
N ALA A 61 -19.90 -22.03 13.33
CA ALA A 61 -18.54 -22.54 13.49
C ALA A 61 -17.43 -21.47 13.34
N GLN A 62 -17.74 -20.30 12.78
CA GLN A 62 -16.78 -19.21 12.57
C GLN A 62 -16.89 -18.09 13.62
N VAL A 63 -17.93 -18.10 14.44
CA VAL A 63 -18.21 -17.02 15.41
C VAL A 63 -17.01 -16.79 16.33
N GLU A 64 -16.45 -17.83 16.95
CA GLU A 64 -15.35 -17.68 17.91
C GLU A 64 -14.05 -17.24 17.23
N ALA A 65 -13.77 -17.72 16.02
CA ALA A 65 -12.59 -17.29 15.25
C ALA A 65 -12.68 -15.80 14.90
N ILE A 66 -13.85 -15.34 14.44
CA ILE A 66 -14.08 -13.93 14.11
C ILE A 66 -14.06 -13.08 15.37
N ARG A 67 -14.67 -13.53 16.47
CA ARG A 67 -14.64 -12.86 17.78
C ARG A 67 -13.21 -12.63 18.26
N SER A 68 -12.36 -13.67 18.19
CA SER A 68 -10.94 -13.56 18.56
C SER A 68 -10.20 -12.50 17.75
N VAL A 69 -10.47 -12.40 16.45
CA VAL A 69 -9.88 -11.36 15.59
C VAL A 69 -10.42 -9.98 15.96
N LEU A 70 -11.75 -9.86 16.13
CA LEU A 70 -12.41 -8.58 16.38
C LEU A 70 -12.19 -8.05 17.80
N SER A 71 -11.79 -8.89 18.76
CA SER A 71 -11.42 -8.46 20.12
C SER A 71 -10.22 -7.49 20.16
N ASN A 72 -9.41 -7.48 19.10
CA ASN A 72 -8.30 -6.52 18.96
C ASN A 72 -8.75 -5.11 18.53
N TYR A 73 -10.06 -4.92 18.31
CA TYR A 73 -10.63 -3.67 17.83
C TYR A 73 -11.60 -3.09 18.86
N GLU A 74 -11.63 -1.79 18.97
CA GLU A 74 -12.61 -1.09 19.82
C GLU A 74 -13.97 -1.03 19.11
N ILE A 75 -14.58 -2.20 18.86
CA ILE A 75 -15.89 -2.34 18.19
C ILE A 75 -16.73 -3.29 19.03
N LYS A 76 -17.97 -2.88 19.34
CA LYS A 76 -18.98 -3.77 19.92
C LYS A 76 -19.58 -4.63 18.81
N VAL A 77 -19.51 -5.94 18.94
CA VAL A 77 -19.91 -6.88 17.89
C VAL A 77 -21.04 -7.77 18.39
N HIS A 78 -22.11 -7.84 17.60
CA HIS A 78 -23.22 -8.76 17.77
C HIS A 78 -23.18 -9.80 16.67
N PHE A 79 -23.33 -11.07 17.03
CA PHE A 79 -23.30 -12.18 16.08
C PHE A 79 -24.70 -12.76 15.90
N ASN A 80 -25.13 -12.92 14.64
CA ASN A 80 -26.35 -13.61 14.24
C ASN A 80 -27.60 -13.14 15.03
N ASP A 81 -27.72 -11.84 15.28
CA ASP A 81 -28.84 -11.24 15.99
C ASP A 81 -29.97 -10.87 15.02
N TYR A 82 -31.10 -11.55 15.14
CA TYR A 82 -32.29 -11.33 14.30
C TYR A 82 -33.35 -10.43 14.96
N SER A 83 -33.08 -9.94 16.17
CA SER A 83 -34.02 -9.10 16.93
C SER A 83 -33.90 -7.60 16.61
N LEU A 84 -33.19 -7.24 15.55
CA LEU A 84 -32.86 -5.86 15.19
C LEU A 84 -34.08 -5.03 14.83
N VAL A 85 -34.14 -3.84 15.39
CA VAL A 85 -35.12 -2.79 15.06
C VAL A 85 -34.36 -1.62 14.43
N ASN A 86 -35.00 -0.84 13.54
CA ASN A 86 -34.41 0.30 12.82
C ASN A 86 -33.17 -0.14 12.03
N LEU A 87 -33.35 -1.06 11.10
CA LEU A 87 -32.29 -1.67 10.32
C LEU A 87 -31.49 -0.64 9.46
N ASP A 88 -32.14 0.42 9.00
CA ASP A 88 -31.56 1.51 8.23
C ASP A 88 -30.47 2.32 8.98
N GLU A 89 -30.47 2.25 10.32
CA GLU A 89 -29.46 2.89 11.16
C GLU A 89 -28.29 1.93 11.54
N LYS A 90 -28.36 0.67 11.11
CA LYS A 90 -27.42 -0.38 11.54
C LYS A 90 -26.40 -0.70 10.47
N ILE A 91 -25.17 -1.00 10.92
CA ILE A 91 -24.13 -1.55 10.07
C ILE A 91 -24.19 -3.06 10.19
N ILE A 92 -24.63 -3.67 9.11
CA ILE A 92 -24.79 -5.13 9.02
C ILE A 92 -23.69 -5.67 8.14
N THR A 93 -22.92 -6.61 8.65
CA THR A 93 -21.84 -7.24 7.90
C THR A 93 -22.07 -8.73 7.79
N HIS A 94 -21.54 -9.34 6.74
CA HIS A 94 -21.58 -10.79 6.56
C HIS A 94 -20.18 -11.35 6.30
N TYR A 95 -19.98 -12.60 6.71
CA TYR A 95 -18.77 -13.34 6.47
C TYR A 95 -19.08 -14.70 5.84
N GLU A 96 -18.33 -15.08 4.79
CA GLU A 96 -18.53 -16.35 4.05
C GLU A 96 -19.95 -16.56 3.54
N ASN A 97 -20.44 -15.64 2.72
CA ASN A 97 -21.81 -15.66 2.19
C ASN A 97 -22.26 -17.00 1.56
N ILE A 98 -21.34 -17.82 1.03
CA ILE A 98 -21.62 -19.15 0.46
C ILE A 98 -22.06 -20.15 1.55
N HIS A 99 -21.53 -20.00 2.76
CA HIS A 99 -21.79 -20.91 3.88
C HIS A 99 -22.81 -20.39 4.88
N LEU A 100 -23.46 -19.27 4.59
CA LEU A 100 -24.58 -18.77 5.41
C LEU A 100 -25.79 -19.70 5.28
N SER A 101 -26.54 -19.87 6.36
CA SER A 101 -27.83 -20.57 6.35
C SER A 101 -28.87 -19.79 5.52
N ASP A 102 -29.91 -20.47 5.12
CA ASP A 102 -30.98 -19.82 4.35
C ASP A 102 -31.65 -18.69 5.15
N ASN A 103 -31.86 -18.88 6.45
CA ASN A 103 -32.39 -17.83 7.33
C ASN A 103 -31.46 -16.60 7.40
N GLN A 104 -30.13 -16.80 7.43
CA GLN A 104 -29.18 -15.69 7.44
C GLN A 104 -29.24 -14.92 6.10
N ARG A 105 -29.29 -15.62 4.97
CA ARG A 105 -29.38 -15.01 3.65
C ARG A 105 -30.68 -14.21 3.48
N GLU A 106 -31.82 -14.82 3.85
CA GLU A 106 -33.12 -14.18 3.78
C GLU A 106 -33.18 -12.92 4.65
N PHE A 107 -32.65 -12.98 5.87
CA PHE A 107 -32.55 -11.81 6.75
C PHE A 107 -31.70 -10.69 6.11
N LEU A 108 -30.52 -10.99 5.56
CA LEU A 108 -29.62 -10.02 4.95
C LEU A 108 -30.27 -9.35 3.71
N VAL A 109 -30.98 -10.13 2.90
CA VAL A 109 -31.74 -9.61 1.76
C VAL A 109 -32.84 -8.68 2.24
N THR A 110 -33.68 -9.13 3.18
CA THR A 110 -34.74 -8.32 3.78
C THR A 110 -34.21 -7.04 4.43
N ALA A 111 -33.10 -7.12 5.14
CA ALA A 111 -32.45 -5.97 5.75
C ALA A 111 -32.03 -4.94 4.67
N THR A 112 -31.48 -5.43 3.54
CA THR A 112 -31.12 -4.56 2.41
C THR A 112 -32.36 -3.90 1.77
N GLU A 113 -33.45 -4.64 1.60
CA GLU A 113 -34.73 -4.13 1.08
C GLU A 113 -35.33 -3.06 2.01
N LEU A 114 -35.09 -3.16 3.30
CA LEU A 114 -35.52 -2.18 4.32
C LEU A 114 -34.53 -1.01 4.49
N GLY A 115 -33.50 -0.91 3.65
CA GLY A 115 -32.57 0.21 3.61
C GLY A 115 -31.32 0.06 4.49
N ALA A 116 -31.08 -1.10 5.11
CA ALA A 116 -29.86 -1.35 5.86
C ALA A 116 -28.64 -1.36 4.96
N TRP A 117 -27.51 -0.86 5.47
CA TRP A 117 -26.21 -1.03 4.82
C TRP A 117 -25.64 -2.40 5.13
N VAL A 118 -25.64 -3.26 4.10
CA VAL A 118 -25.14 -4.65 4.22
C VAL A 118 -23.88 -4.80 3.37
N GLU A 119 -22.75 -5.20 4.00
CA GLU A 119 -21.48 -5.36 3.31
C GLU A 119 -20.66 -6.54 3.87
N PRO A 120 -19.65 -7.04 3.12
CA PRO A 120 -18.71 -8.02 3.66
C PRO A 120 -17.91 -7.46 4.84
N LEU A 121 -17.77 -8.24 5.92
CA LEU A 121 -17.02 -7.85 7.13
C LEU A 121 -15.60 -7.36 6.81
N VAL A 122 -14.89 -8.05 5.92
CA VAL A 122 -13.52 -7.66 5.51
C VAL A 122 -13.53 -6.29 4.84
N SER A 123 -14.53 -5.97 4.02
CA SER A 123 -14.64 -4.67 3.35
C SER A 123 -14.88 -3.55 4.35
N TYR A 124 -15.77 -3.76 5.32
CA TYR A 124 -16.00 -2.84 6.42
C TYR A 124 -14.71 -2.54 7.21
N LEU A 125 -13.95 -3.58 7.58
CA LEU A 125 -12.69 -3.41 8.32
C LEU A 125 -11.64 -2.67 7.48
N ASP A 126 -11.53 -2.99 6.20
CA ASP A 126 -10.62 -2.32 5.27
C ASP A 126 -10.86 -0.81 5.19
N GLU A 127 -12.12 -0.40 5.04
CA GLU A 127 -12.48 1.02 4.92
C GLU A 127 -12.30 1.77 6.23
N ARG A 128 -12.62 1.12 7.35
CA ARG A 128 -12.52 1.73 8.67
C ARG A 128 -11.08 1.91 9.12
N PHE A 129 -10.22 0.90 8.93
CA PHE A 129 -8.88 0.86 9.50
C PHE A 129 -7.77 1.16 8.50
N GLY A 130 -8.03 1.06 7.19
CA GLY A 130 -7.06 1.33 6.14
C GLY A 130 -5.97 0.26 6.00
N TYR A 131 -6.24 -0.96 6.46
CA TYR A 131 -5.47 -2.18 6.21
C TYR A 131 -6.40 -3.39 6.13
N THR A 132 -5.95 -4.47 5.55
CA THR A 132 -6.76 -5.70 5.38
C THR A 132 -6.42 -6.72 6.44
N GLU A 133 -7.44 -7.22 7.14
CA GLU A 133 -7.27 -8.32 8.09
C GLU A 133 -7.12 -9.65 7.34
N VAL A 134 -5.86 -10.04 7.11
CA VAL A 134 -5.52 -11.20 6.27
C VAL A 134 -5.99 -12.51 6.89
N SER A 135 -6.05 -12.61 8.21
CA SER A 135 -6.55 -13.78 8.94
C SER A 135 -8.01 -14.11 8.63
N LEU A 136 -8.79 -13.13 8.19
CA LEU A 136 -10.18 -13.32 7.74
C LEU A 136 -10.30 -13.61 6.23
N LEU A 137 -9.20 -13.58 5.47
CA LEU A 137 -9.23 -13.91 4.04
C LEU A 137 -9.10 -15.42 3.85
N LYS A 138 -10.06 -16.02 3.15
CA LYS A 138 -9.99 -17.42 2.71
C LYS A 138 -9.25 -17.54 1.38
N SER A 139 -8.75 -18.75 1.07
CA SER A 139 -8.10 -19.05 -0.22
C SER A 139 -8.95 -18.65 -1.43
N SER A 140 -10.27 -18.88 -1.35
CA SER A 140 -11.23 -18.49 -2.38
C SER A 140 -11.17 -17.01 -2.74
N TYR A 141 -10.88 -16.13 -1.77
CA TYR A 141 -10.74 -14.69 -2.02
C TYR A 141 -9.59 -14.39 -2.97
N PHE A 142 -8.45 -15.04 -2.79
CA PHE A 142 -7.26 -14.85 -3.63
C PHE A 142 -7.41 -15.42 -5.05
N LEU A 143 -8.37 -16.31 -5.28
CA LEU A 143 -8.69 -16.82 -6.62
C LEU A 143 -9.47 -15.81 -7.48
N HIS A 144 -10.10 -14.82 -6.86
CA HIS A 144 -10.85 -13.79 -7.58
C HIS A 144 -9.99 -12.56 -7.87
N GLN A 145 -9.11 -12.64 -8.90
CA GLN A 145 -8.21 -11.53 -9.27
C GLN A 145 -8.93 -10.19 -9.47
N LYS A 146 -10.20 -10.20 -9.92
CA LYS A 146 -11.01 -8.99 -10.06
C LYS A 146 -11.34 -8.29 -8.73
N ALA A 147 -11.24 -9.01 -7.61
CA ALA A 147 -11.38 -8.41 -6.28
C ALA A 147 -10.18 -7.52 -5.89
N PHE A 148 -9.08 -7.62 -6.63
CA PHE A 148 -7.88 -6.80 -6.43
C PHE A 148 -7.76 -5.75 -7.54
N SER A 149 -7.96 -4.50 -7.22
CA SER A 149 -8.07 -3.41 -8.21
C SER A 149 -6.87 -3.31 -9.14
N ILE A 150 -5.66 -3.52 -8.64
CA ILE A 150 -4.42 -3.44 -9.44
C ILE A 150 -4.30 -4.61 -10.44
N LEU A 151 -4.89 -5.76 -10.12
CA LEU A 151 -4.85 -6.96 -10.98
C LEU A 151 -6.05 -7.02 -11.95
N SER A 152 -7.07 -6.20 -11.71
CA SER A 152 -8.38 -6.30 -12.37
C SER A 152 -8.31 -6.07 -13.90
N THR A 153 -7.47 -5.16 -14.37
CA THR A 153 -7.36 -4.86 -15.80
C THR A 153 -5.94 -4.53 -16.26
N LYS A 154 -5.60 -4.95 -17.50
CA LYS A 154 -4.35 -4.56 -18.16
C LYS A 154 -4.24 -3.04 -18.38
N ARG A 155 -5.37 -2.34 -18.50
CA ARG A 155 -5.40 -0.87 -18.66
C ARG A 155 -4.86 -0.19 -17.41
N THR A 156 -5.31 -0.60 -16.22
CA THR A 156 -4.81 -0.10 -14.94
C THR A 156 -3.30 -0.29 -14.81
N GLN A 157 -2.81 -1.49 -15.14
CA GLN A 157 -1.39 -1.81 -15.07
C GLN A 157 -0.55 -0.97 -16.05
N ARG A 158 -1.04 -0.73 -17.29
CA ARG A 158 -0.35 0.12 -18.29
C ARG A 158 -0.32 1.59 -17.85
N ALA A 159 -1.44 2.12 -17.35
CA ALA A 159 -1.52 3.48 -16.84
C ALA A 159 -0.56 3.69 -15.66
N LYS A 160 -0.55 2.74 -14.71
CA LYS A 160 0.41 2.75 -13.60
C LYS A 160 1.85 2.74 -14.11
N ARG A 161 2.17 1.88 -15.09
CA ARG A 161 3.53 1.79 -15.66
C ARG A 161 3.98 3.12 -16.29
N PHE A 162 3.10 3.79 -17.01
CA PHE A 162 3.40 5.11 -17.59
C PHE A 162 3.70 6.14 -16.49
N ILE A 163 2.90 6.19 -15.43
CA ILE A 163 3.11 7.08 -14.29
C ILE A 163 4.42 6.74 -13.57
N ASP A 164 4.73 5.47 -13.36
CA ASP A 164 5.97 5.01 -12.72
C ASP A 164 7.20 5.50 -13.49
N ILE A 165 7.23 5.31 -14.82
CA ILE A 165 8.35 5.72 -15.66
C ILE A 165 8.50 7.25 -15.65
N SER A 166 7.40 7.98 -15.87
CA SER A 166 7.43 9.45 -15.91
C SER A 166 7.90 10.05 -14.59
N SER A 167 7.40 9.52 -13.46
CA SER A 167 7.81 9.95 -12.12
C SER A 167 9.27 9.60 -11.82
N ALA A 168 9.73 8.41 -12.22
CA ALA A 168 11.10 7.99 -12.01
C ALA A 168 12.10 8.84 -12.82
N LEU A 169 11.79 9.15 -14.07
CA LEU A 169 12.60 10.03 -14.91
C LEU A 169 12.68 11.44 -14.35
N LEU A 170 11.54 12.00 -13.93
CA LEU A 170 11.49 13.33 -13.32
C LEU A 170 12.33 13.37 -12.04
N LEU A 171 12.17 12.40 -11.14
CA LEU A 171 12.96 12.32 -9.91
C LEU A 171 14.45 12.12 -10.20
N LEU A 172 14.81 11.27 -11.16
CA LEU A 172 16.19 11.06 -11.54
C LEU A 172 16.84 12.36 -12.05
N LEU A 173 16.12 13.14 -12.86
CA LEU A 173 16.57 14.44 -13.31
C LEU A 173 16.78 15.41 -12.13
N LEU A 174 15.79 15.54 -11.26
CA LEU A 174 15.84 16.45 -10.10
C LEU A 174 16.91 16.07 -9.08
N THR A 175 17.15 14.77 -8.89
CA THR A 175 18.10 14.26 -7.90
C THR A 175 19.48 13.96 -8.48
N SER A 176 19.70 14.15 -9.79
CA SER A 176 20.98 13.88 -10.46
C SER A 176 22.19 14.58 -9.81
N PRO A 177 22.13 15.86 -9.36
CA PRO A 177 23.26 16.48 -8.66
C PRO A 177 23.56 15.79 -7.33
N ILE A 178 22.51 15.39 -6.57
CA ILE A 178 22.66 14.67 -5.30
C ILE A 178 23.28 13.30 -5.52
N ILE A 179 22.85 12.59 -6.56
CA ILE A 179 23.39 11.28 -6.96
C ILE A 179 24.89 11.41 -7.26
N LEU A 180 25.30 12.43 -8.04
CA LEU A 180 26.70 12.65 -8.40
C LEU A 180 27.55 12.97 -7.17
N ILE A 181 27.12 13.90 -6.33
CA ILE A 181 27.83 14.28 -5.11
C ILE A 181 27.98 13.05 -4.18
N THR A 182 26.88 12.29 -3.99
CA THR A 182 26.90 11.08 -3.15
C THR A 182 27.89 10.05 -3.69
N ALA A 183 27.93 9.83 -5.00
CA ALA A 183 28.86 8.91 -5.64
C ALA A 183 30.33 9.29 -5.36
N ILE A 184 30.66 10.59 -5.46
CA ILE A 184 31.99 11.12 -5.15
C ILE A 184 32.33 10.91 -3.66
N LEU A 185 31.43 11.26 -2.75
CA LEU A 185 31.64 11.12 -1.31
C LEU A 185 31.90 9.65 -0.90
N ILE A 186 31.13 8.70 -1.44
CA ILE A 186 31.35 7.26 -1.18
C ILE A 186 32.70 6.82 -1.69
N LYS A 187 33.14 7.31 -2.86
CA LYS A 187 34.43 6.92 -3.44
C LYS A 187 35.61 7.50 -2.67
N LEU A 188 35.46 8.71 -2.12
CA LEU A 188 36.48 9.36 -1.27
C LEU A 188 36.60 8.71 0.12
N GLU A 189 35.45 8.28 0.70
CA GLU A 189 35.45 7.69 2.04
C GLU A 189 36.08 6.29 2.08
N SER A 190 35.86 5.46 1.06
CA SER A 190 36.34 4.07 1.10
C SER A 190 36.55 3.47 -0.30
N LYS A 191 37.56 2.60 -0.41
CA LYS A 191 37.87 1.83 -1.64
C LYS A 191 36.69 0.88 -1.99
N GLY A 192 36.42 0.68 -3.29
CA GLY A 192 35.43 -0.26 -3.79
C GLY A 192 34.35 0.39 -4.67
N PRO A 193 33.30 -0.36 -5.07
CA PRO A 193 32.23 0.13 -5.94
C PRO A 193 31.35 1.16 -5.24
N VAL A 194 30.83 2.13 -5.96
CA VAL A 194 29.89 3.14 -5.46
C VAL A 194 28.49 2.56 -5.26
N LEU A 195 28.11 1.64 -6.15
CA LEU A 195 26.81 0.98 -6.13
C LEU A 195 26.95 -0.42 -5.52
N TYR A 196 25.94 -0.80 -4.75
CA TYR A 196 25.73 -2.13 -4.20
C TYR A 196 24.50 -2.75 -4.85
N ARG A 197 24.60 -4.04 -5.16
CA ARG A 197 23.50 -4.83 -5.73
C ARG A 197 23.15 -5.97 -4.79
N GLN A 198 21.85 -6.18 -4.58
CA GLN A 198 21.36 -7.25 -3.72
C GLN A 198 20.16 -7.93 -4.36
N SER A 199 20.18 -9.27 -4.43
CA SER A 199 19.04 -10.05 -4.89
C SER A 199 17.85 -9.87 -3.96
N ARG A 200 16.68 -9.64 -4.54
CA ARG A 200 15.38 -9.51 -3.88
C ARG A 200 14.32 -10.20 -4.70
N THR A 201 13.28 -10.68 -4.04
CA THR A 201 12.13 -11.27 -4.68
C THR A 201 11.21 -10.18 -5.23
N GLY A 202 10.93 -10.25 -6.53
CA GLY A 202 10.10 -9.33 -7.28
C GLY A 202 8.74 -9.91 -7.65
N GLN A 203 8.14 -9.31 -8.69
CA GLN A 203 6.84 -9.77 -9.20
C GLN A 203 6.90 -11.24 -9.63
N TYR A 204 5.84 -11.99 -9.32
CA TYR A 204 5.68 -13.42 -9.63
C TYR A 204 6.78 -14.31 -9.02
N ASN A 205 7.35 -13.87 -7.90
CA ASN A 205 8.46 -14.52 -7.20
C ASN A 205 9.75 -14.61 -8.04
N ILE A 206 9.91 -13.79 -9.08
CA ILE A 206 11.13 -13.73 -9.88
C ILE A 206 12.13 -12.84 -9.16
N GLU A 207 13.33 -13.36 -8.92
CA GLU A 207 14.41 -12.59 -8.30
C GLU A 207 14.96 -11.53 -9.25
N PHE A 208 15.31 -10.37 -8.69
CA PHE A 208 15.98 -9.29 -9.38
C PHE A 208 16.98 -8.59 -8.48
N ASN A 209 17.91 -7.85 -9.06
CA ASN A 209 18.91 -7.11 -8.30
C ASN A 209 18.46 -5.67 -8.03
N VAL A 210 18.17 -5.36 -6.77
CA VAL A 210 17.98 -3.98 -6.31
C VAL A 210 19.34 -3.27 -6.33
N VAL A 211 19.37 -2.05 -6.91
CA VAL A 211 20.57 -1.21 -6.98
C VAL A 211 20.46 -0.11 -5.93
N LYS A 212 21.47 0.01 -5.07
CA LYS A 212 21.58 1.03 -4.02
C LYS A 212 22.96 1.67 -4.01
N PHE A 213 23.09 2.84 -3.38
CA PHE A 213 24.41 3.31 -2.99
C PHE A 213 24.99 2.43 -1.88
N ARG A 214 26.29 2.17 -1.96
CA ARG A 214 27.01 1.48 -0.89
C ARG A 214 27.01 2.34 0.36
N SER A 215 26.42 1.83 1.42
CA SER A 215 26.34 2.48 2.75
C SER A 215 27.09 1.72 3.84
N MET A 216 27.67 0.58 3.50
CA MET A 216 28.43 -0.30 4.40
C MET A 216 29.81 -0.61 3.82
N ARG A 217 30.71 -1.13 4.65
CA ARG A 217 32.00 -1.64 4.21
C ARG A 217 31.82 -2.80 3.22
N VAL A 218 32.85 -3.05 2.41
CA VAL A 218 32.77 -4.07 1.34
C VAL A 218 32.59 -5.49 1.90
N ASP A 219 33.13 -5.76 3.08
CA ASP A 219 33.08 -7.03 3.82
C ASP A 219 31.85 -7.19 4.73
N ALA A 220 30.88 -6.28 4.65
CA ALA A 220 29.75 -6.22 5.58
C ALA A 220 28.85 -7.45 5.62
N GLU A 221 28.83 -8.29 4.59
CA GLU A 221 28.04 -9.52 4.49
C GLU A 221 28.92 -10.78 4.44
N ALA A 222 30.21 -10.73 4.87
CA ALA A 222 31.06 -11.88 4.88
C ALA A 222 30.52 -13.05 5.75
N ASP A 223 29.82 -12.71 6.84
CA ASP A 223 29.20 -13.66 7.77
C ASP A 223 27.73 -14.01 7.39
N GLY A 224 27.31 -13.71 6.15
CA GLY A 224 25.98 -14.01 5.65
C GLY A 224 24.94 -12.91 5.82
N ALA A 225 23.69 -13.27 5.53
CA ALA A 225 22.56 -12.34 5.57
C ALA A 225 22.12 -12.05 7.01
N GLN A 226 22.18 -10.78 7.41
CA GLN A 226 21.75 -10.33 8.72
C GLN A 226 20.75 -9.17 8.61
N TRP A 227 19.80 -9.09 9.55
CA TRP A 227 18.97 -7.91 9.73
C TRP A 227 19.82 -6.71 10.16
N ALA A 228 19.51 -5.52 9.62
CA ALA A 228 20.20 -4.31 10.03
C ALA A 228 19.84 -3.94 11.48
N SER A 229 20.83 -3.77 12.34
CA SER A 229 20.67 -3.31 13.71
C SER A 229 20.70 -1.76 13.81
N LYS A 230 20.22 -1.21 14.93
CA LYS A 230 20.11 0.25 15.12
C LYS A 230 21.48 0.95 15.14
N ASN A 231 22.55 0.27 15.62
CA ASN A 231 23.93 0.76 15.68
C ASN A 231 24.89 -0.21 14.98
N ASP A 232 24.63 -0.47 13.70
CA ASP A 232 25.36 -1.42 12.89
C ASP A 232 26.79 -0.90 12.60
N SER A 233 27.81 -1.52 13.18
CA SER A 233 29.23 -1.13 13.03
C SER A 233 29.78 -1.27 11.60
N ARG A 234 29.03 -1.94 10.72
CA ARG A 234 29.38 -2.12 9.31
C ARG A 234 29.10 -0.86 8.48
N VAL A 235 28.30 0.09 9.01
CA VAL A 235 27.87 1.30 8.31
C VAL A 235 28.99 2.34 8.31
N THR A 236 29.31 2.92 7.15
CA THR A 236 30.27 4.02 7.03
C THR A 236 29.66 5.36 7.47
N LYS A 237 30.47 6.40 7.68
CA LYS A 237 29.95 7.74 8.09
C LYS A 237 29.04 8.35 7.02
N VAL A 238 29.47 8.36 5.76
CA VAL A 238 28.63 8.77 4.61
C VAL A 238 27.44 7.84 4.50
N GLY A 239 27.65 6.52 4.70
CA GLY A 239 26.60 5.52 4.72
C GLY A 239 25.50 5.81 5.74
N ALA A 240 25.86 6.21 6.95
CA ALA A 240 24.90 6.59 7.99
C ALA A 240 24.02 7.79 7.57
N PHE A 241 24.64 8.81 6.98
CA PHE A 241 23.94 9.98 6.47
C PHE A 241 22.97 9.62 5.33
N ILE A 242 23.43 8.91 4.29
CA ILE A 242 22.60 8.57 3.13
C ILE A 242 21.44 7.61 3.48
N ARG A 243 21.63 6.70 4.46
CA ARG A 243 20.58 5.84 4.99
C ARG A 243 19.53 6.63 5.76
N LYS A 244 19.95 7.60 6.58
CA LYS A 244 19.04 8.47 7.34
C LYS A 244 18.18 9.31 6.41
N THR A 245 18.73 9.79 5.30
CA THR A 245 18.06 10.64 4.32
C THR A 245 17.41 9.86 3.17
N ARG A 246 17.52 8.50 3.16
CA ARG A 246 17.06 7.62 2.08
C ARG A 246 17.69 7.89 0.71
N ILE A 247 18.77 8.67 0.66
CA ILE A 247 19.55 8.92 -0.56
C ILE A 247 20.15 7.62 -1.09
N ASP A 248 20.48 6.67 -0.22
CA ASP A 248 20.99 5.35 -0.60
C ASP A 248 20.05 4.57 -1.52
N GLU A 249 18.77 4.86 -1.51
CA GLU A 249 17.76 4.19 -2.33
C GLU A 249 17.51 4.86 -3.70
N LEU A 250 18.06 6.07 -3.96
CA LEU A 250 17.85 6.78 -5.23
C LEU A 250 18.27 5.96 -6.49
N PRO A 251 19.34 5.14 -6.48
CA PRO A 251 19.66 4.31 -7.63
C PRO A 251 18.59 3.27 -8.01
N GLN A 252 17.64 2.96 -7.11
CA GLN A 252 16.50 2.08 -7.43
C GLN A 252 15.56 2.69 -8.49
N LEU A 253 15.63 4.00 -8.75
CA LEU A 253 14.92 4.62 -9.87
C LEU A 253 15.27 3.95 -11.21
N PHE A 254 16.50 3.44 -11.37
CA PHE A 254 16.89 2.64 -12.54
C PHE A 254 16.14 1.29 -12.58
N ASN A 255 15.89 0.65 -11.42
CA ASN A 255 15.06 -0.55 -11.36
C ASN A 255 13.60 -0.25 -11.77
N VAL A 256 13.07 0.93 -11.38
CA VAL A 256 11.74 1.36 -11.82
C VAL A 256 11.71 1.57 -13.33
N ILE A 257 12.67 2.28 -13.90
CA ILE A 257 12.74 2.54 -15.35
C ILE A 257 12.90 1.23 -16.13
N ARG A 258 13.72 0.29 -15.66
CA ARG A 258 13.90 -1.02 -16.29
C ARG A 258 12.64 -1.90 -16.21
N GLY A 259 11.84 -1.72 -15.16
CA GLY A 259 10.57 -2.45 -14.99
C GLY A 259 10.60 -3.57 -13.96
N ASP A 260 11.68 -3.72 -13.23
CA ASP A 260 11.76 -4.65 -12.09
C ASP A 260 10.93 -4.16 -10.90
N MET A 261 10.83 -2.83 -10.77
CA MET A 261 10.11 -2.15 -9.68
C MET A 261 9.06 -1.16 -10.19
N SER A 262 8.22 -0.72 -9.30
CA SER A 262 7.27 0.39 -9.42
C SER A 262 7.68 1.52 -8.46
N MET A 263 7.17 2.73 -8.67
CA MET A 263 7.31 3.82 -7.69
C MET A 263 6.63 3.46 -6.37
N VAL A 264 5.41 2.91 -6.43
CA VAL A 264 4.62 2.52 -5.27
C VAL A 264 4.24 1.05 -5.35
N GLY A 265 4.50 0.30 -4.29
CA GLY A 265 4.20 -1.13 -4.17
C GLY A 265 4.72 -1.73 -2.87
N PRO A 266 4.50 -3.03 -2.63
CA PRO A 266 5.11 -3.75 -1.51
C PRO A 266 6.64 -3.65 -1.54
N ARG A 267 7.28 -3.50 -0.37
CA ARG A 267 8.76 -3.46 -0.30
C ARG A 267 9.35 -4.83 -0.65
N PRO A 268 10.36 -4.91 -1.56
CA PRO A 268 10.97 -6.19 -1.91
C PRO A 268 11.82 -6.74 -0.75
N GLU A 269 11.63 -8.02 -0.43
CA GLU A 269 12.37 -8.72 0.62
C GLU A 269 13.33 -9.76 0.01
N ARG A 270 14.30 -10.24 0.83
CA ARG A 270 15.22 -11.33 0.43
C ARG A 270 14.48 -12.66 0.51
N GLU A 271 14.71 -13.53 -0.46
CA GLU A 271 14.08 -14.85 -0.49
C GLU A 271 14.33 -15.66 0.79
N PHE A 272 15.50 -15.48 1.40
CA PHE A 272 15.84 -16.10 2.67
C PHE A 272 14.81 -15.79 3.77
N PHE A 273 14.45 -14.52 3.94
CA PHE A 273 13.44 -14.12 4.94
C PHE A 273 12.00 -14.47 4.52
N ILE A 274 11.72 -14.47 3.22
CA ILE A 274 10.39 -14.83 2.73
C ILE A 274 10.07 -16.29 3.09
N LYS A 275 11.04 -17.21 2.96
CA LYS A 275 10.87 -18.62 3.32
C LYS A 275 10.54 -18.85 4.80
N GLU A 276 11.05 -18.01 5.68
CA GLU A 276 10.72 -18.05 7.10
C GLU A 276 9.33 -17.46 7.34
N LEU A 277 9.03 -16.29 6.74
CA LEU A 277 7.78 -15.57 6.96
C LEU A 277 6.56 -16.28 6.34
N GLU A 278 6.70 -16.98 5.23
CA GLU A 278 5.59 -17.72 4.61
C GLU A 278 5.10 -18.92 5.42
N GLN A 279 5.94 -19.44 6.34
CA GLN A 279 5.55 -20.51 7.25
C GLN A 279 4.61 -19.99 8.37
N GLU A 280 4.77 -18.73 8.75
CA GLU A 280 4.04 -18.10 9.84
C GLU A 280 2.89 -17.19 9.37
N ILE A 281 3.03 -16.64 8.15
CA ILE A 281 2.06 -15.65 7.60
C ILE A 281 1.36 -16.25 6.38
N GLN A 282 0.07 -16.50 6.55
CA GLN A 282 -0.77 -17.06 5.49
C GLN A 282 -0.77 -16.14 4.26
N TYR A 283 -0.63 -16.72 3.07
CA TYR A 283 -0.60 -16.01 1.78
C TYR A 283 0.50 -14.93 1.66
N TYR A 284 1.59 -15.01 2.42
CA TYR A 284 2.64 -14.00 2.43
C TYR A 284 3.18 -13.69 1.03
N ARG A 285 3.34 -14.71 0.17
CA ARG A 285 3.82 -14.54 -1.21
C ARG A 285 2.84 -13.81 -2.13
N PHE A 286 1.56 -13.63 -1.75
CA PHE A 286 0.60 -12.91 -2.59
C PHE A 286 0.99 -11.44 -2.81
N ARG A 287 1.80 -10.86 -1.93
CA ARG A 287 2.39 -9.53 -2.09
C ARG A 287 3.24 -9.40 -3.37
N HIS A 288 3.73 -10.52 -3.90
CA HIS A 288 4.51 -10.58 -5.15
C HIS A 288 3.64 -10.72 -6.41
N ALA A 289 2.32 -10.70 -6.29
CA ALA A 289 1.43 -10.63 -7.46
C ALA A 289 1.60 -9.31 -8.23
N VAL A 290 2.18 -8.29 -7.60
CA VAL A 290 2.47 -6.98 -8.18
C VAL A 290 3.96 -6.66 -8.12
N LYS A 291 4.39 -5.64 -8.89
CA LYS A 291 5.78 -5.18 -8.83
C LYS A 291 6.08 -4.59 -7.44
N PRO A 292 7.26 -4.89 -6.87
CA PRO A 292 7.69 -4.26 -5.65
C PRO A 292 7.90 -2.76 -5.85
N GLY A 293 7.69 -1.97 -4.78
CA GLY A 293 7.77 -0.52 -4.82
C GLY A 293 9.07 0.05 -4.23
N LEU A 294 9.47 1.22 -4.74
CA LEU A 294 10.46 2.08 -4.08
C LEU A 294 9.92 2.57 -2.74
N THR A 295 8.65 2.95 -2.71
CA THR A 295 7.86 3.19 -1.51
C THR A 295 6.58 2.36 -1.51
N GLY A 296 5.86 2.30 -0.39
CA GLY A 296 4.64 1.52 -0.28
C GLY A 296 3.78 1.92 0.91
N LEU A 297 2.52 1.46 0.91
CA LEU A 297 1.57 1.79 1.98
C LEU A 297 2.08 1.36 3.35
N ALA A 298 2.65 0.16 3.46
CA ALA A 298 3.27 -0.33 4.68
C ALA A 298 4.39 0.58 5.18
N GLN A 299 5.28 1.04 4.27
CA GLN A 299 6.42 1.88 4.61
C GLN A 299 6.05 3.27 5.16
N VAL A 300 4.87 3.82 4.76
CA VAL A 300 4.42 5.16 5.19
C VAL A 300 3.35 5.12 6.29
N SER A 301 2.84 3.92 6.64
CA SER A 301 1.75 3.76 7.62
C SER A 301 2.18 2.97 8.86
N TYR A 302 3.24 2.18 8.78
CA TYR A 302 3.73 1.36 9.87
C TYR A 302 5.19 1.70 10.21
N PRO A 303 5.56 1.78 11.51
CA PRO A 303 6.94 2.04 11.94
C PRO A 303 7.92 0.99 11.44
N TYR A 304 9.19 1.34 11.39
CA TYR A 304 10.24 0.38 11.05
C TYR A 304 10.40 -0.65 12.17
N GLY A 305 10.30 -1.92 11.82
CA GLY A 305 10.51 -3.05 12.72
C GLY A 305 10.94 -4.29 11.93
N ALA A 306 11.52 -5.27 12.62
CA ALA A 306 12.09 -6.49 12.04
C ALA A 306 11.59 -7.78 12.75
N SER A 307 10.55 -7.68 13.57
CA SER A 307 9.89 -8.83 14.20
C SER A 307 8.86 -9.49 13.28
N LEU A 308 8.46 -10.71 13.62
CA LEU A 308 7.36 -11.40 12.95
C LEU A 308 6.06 -10.57 12.99
N ASN A 309 5.76 -9.95 14.13
CA ASN A 309 4.58 -9.08 14.25
C ASN A 309 4.64 -7.88 13.30
N ASP A 310 5.83 -7.27 13.14
CA ASP A 310 6.02 -6.19 12.15
C ASP A 310 5.80 -6.68 10.72
N ALA A 311 6.22 -7.91 10.40
CA ALA A 311 6.00 -8.51 9.08
C ALA A 311 4.51 -8.78 8.83
N ILE A 312 3.75 -9.24 9.83
CA ILE A 312 2.28 -9.42 9.76
C ILE A 312 1.61 -8.08 9.46
N TRP A 313 1.94 -7.02 10.21
CA TRP A 313 1.36 -5.70 9.97
C TRP A 313 1.69 -5.13 8.60
N LYS A 314 2.94 -5.25 8.17
CA LYS A 314 3.34 -4.82 6.81
C LYS A 314 2.56 -5.59 5.75
N HIS A 315 2.36 -6.89 5.93
CA HIS A 315 1.59 -7.72 5.01
C HIS A 315 0.12 -7.28 4.95
N LYS A 316 -0.53 -6.95 6.08
CA LYS A 316 -1.88 -6.37 6.10
C LYS A 316 -2.01 -5.11 5.24
N TYR A 317 -1.03 -4.20 5.31
CA TYR A 317 -0.99 -2.99 4.48
C TYR A 317 -0.68 -3.30 3.01
N ASP A 318 0.19 -4.26 2.72
CA ASP A 318 0.53 -4.66 1.36
C ASP A 318 -0.68 -5.27 0.64
N ILE A 319 -1.43 -6.15 1.30
CA ILE A 319 -2.66 -6.74 0.75
C ILE A 319 -3.73 -5.67 0.55
N HIS A 320 -3.89 -4.75 1.51
CA HIS A 320 -4.81 -3.62 1.37
C HIS A 320 -4.46 -2.75 0.15
N TYR A 321 -3.18 -2.45 -0.06
CA TYR A 321 -2.73 -1.70 -1.23
C TYR A 321 -3.08 -2.42 -2.54
N ILE A 322 -2.82 -3.73 -2.63
CA ILE A 322 -3.12 -4.53 -3.84
C ILE A 322 -4.64 -4.56 -4.10
N LYS A 323 -5.43 -4.66 -3.03
CA LYS A 323 -6.89 -4.73 -3.08
C LYS A 323 -7.52 -3.40 -3.52
N HIS A 324 -7.08 -2.28 -2.94
CA HIS A 324 -7.69 -0.95 -3.08
C HIS A 324 -6.84 0.02 -3.93
N HIS A 325 -5.93 -0.51 -4.76
CA HIS A 325 -5.08 0.32 -5.59
C HIS A 325 -5.89 1.31 -6.43
N SER A 326 -5.43 2.55 -6.43
CA SER A 326 -5.86 3.61 -7.35
C SER A 326 -4.70 4.59 -7.55
N THR A 327 -4.72 5.32 -8.67
CA THR A 327 -3.74 6.41 -8.91
C THR A 327 -3.75 7.44 -7.78
N PHE A 328 -4.91 7.68 -7.19
CA PHE A 328 -5.05 8.58 -6.04
C PHE A 328 -4.35 8.03 -4.79
N LEU A 329 -4.45 6.73 -4.55
CA LEU A 329 -3.74 6.07 -3.45
C LEU A 329 -2.22 6.13 -3.65
N ASP A 330 -1.73 5.89 -4.87
CA ASP A 330 -0.31 6.04 -5.20
C ASP A 330 0.18 7.46 -4.93
N MET A 331 -0.56 8.48 -5.37
CA MET A 331 -0.23 9.89 -5.11
C MET A 331 -0.18 10.20 -3.60
N LYS A 332 -1.14 9.69 -2.84
CA LYS A 332 -1.19 9.84 -1.38
C LYS A 332 0.02 9.20 -0.70
N ILE A 333 0.40 7.98 -1.11
CA ILE A 333 1.58 7.29 -0.59
C ILE A 333 2.84 8.07 -0.93
N PHE A 334 2.97 8.54 -2.18
CA PHE A 334 4.10 9.33 -2.63
C PHE A 334 4.28 10.63 -1.81
N LEU A 335 3.21 11.39 -1.60
CA LEU A 335 3.25 12.61 -0.77
C LEU A 335 3.58 12.30 0.70
N LYS A 336 3.06 11.21 1.26
CA LYS A 336 3.46 10.75 2.59
C LYS A 336 4.94 10.39 2.66
N THR A 337 5.47 9.74 1.60
CA THR A 337 6.90 9.37 1.52
C THR A 337 7.79 10.61 1.56
N ILE A 338 7.44 11.66 0.81
CA ILE A 338 8.18 12.94 0.85
C ILE A 338 8.23 13.47 2.28
N LYS A 339 7.08 13.46 2.99
CA LYS A 339 7.02 13.89 4.39
C LYS A 339 7.91 13.03 5.29
N VAL A 340 7.83 11.72 5.17
CA VAL A 340 8.64 10.78 5.97
C VAL A 340 10.14 11.01 5.74
N VAL A 341 10.56 11.23 4.49
CA VAL A 341 11.96 11.51 4.13
C VAL A 341 12.43 12.86 4.67
N LEU A 342 11.64 13.93 4.47
CA LEU A 342 12.02 15.30 4.87
C LEU A 342 12.08 15.46 6.40
N PHE A 343 11.20 14.80 7.14
CA PHE A 343 11.13 14.91 8.61
C PHE A 343 11.83 13.76 9.35
N GLY A 344 12.48 12.84 8.64
CA GLY A 344 13.23 11.73 9.26
C GLY A 344 12.35 10.74 10.04
N LEU A 345 11.06 10.64 9.73
CA LEU A 345 10.08 9.81 10.44
C LEU A 345 10.15 8.32 10.04
N GLY A 346 11.09 7.93 9.18
CA GLY A 346 11.19 6.60 8.60
C GLY A 346 12.02 5.57 9.39
N ARG A 347 12.28 5.81 10.69
CA ARG A 347 12.99 4.88 11.58
C ARG A 347 12.32 4.78 12.93
#